data_e2a751bda76d6993e09ffb6a16e5c058
#
_entry.id   e2a751bda76d6993e09ffb6a16e5c058
#
_cell.length_a   1.000
_cell.length_b   1.000
_cell.length_c   1.000
_cell.angle_alpha   90.00
_cell.angle_beta   90.00
_cell.angle_gamma   90.00
#
_symmetry.space_group_name_H-M   'P 1'
#
loop_
_entity.id
_entity.type
_entity.pdbx_description
1 polymer ?
#
loop_
_entity_poly.entity_id
_entity_poly.type
_entity_poly.pdbx_seq_one_letter_code
_entity_poly.pdbx_strand_id
1 'polypeptide(L)'
;LQMGRPDNDFLIYLPVYDMWNEQPGRLLLFTIHHMDKLAPKFINAIHRINNSGYDGDYISDNFIRSTRFKNGQLVTSGGTGYKALVVPAAHLMPSDVLAHLYELAKQGATIVFLENYPTDVPGYGQLDQKRKSYQQTLKNLPAVSFSETTVTPIGKGKIITGTDYARTLACCNIPAEEMKTKFGLQTIRRVNDTGHHYFISSLQNKGVDGWITLGTNAETAALFNPMTGECGEAKVRQVDGKTQVYLQLKSGESIILQTYRQPLQASKPWKYVKEHPFSLRLDHGWKLHFAESKPEIQGTFDIDRPCSWTNIDHPAAQTNMGTGVYSLDIELPALKADNWILDLGDVRESARVRINGQEAGCVWAVPYQLKVGQFLKPGKNHIEIEVTNLPANRIAELDRQGVQWRKFKEINIVDLRYRPANYGHWTPMPSGLNSEVRLIPVDFTQVTTEDTKDAEVKTVRI
;
A
#
# COMPACT_ATOMS: atom_id res chain seq x y z
N LEU A 1 14.95 -0.98 -2.12
CA LEU A 1 14.01 0.16 -2.14
C LEU A 1 14.66 1.50 -1.76
N GLN A 2 15.84 1.53 -1.11
CA GLN A 2 16.55 2.78 -0.77
C GLN A 2 17.40 3.32 -1.93
N MET A 3 17.70 2.50 -2.93
CA MET A 3 18.51 2.86 -4.08
C MET A 3 17.80 3.90 -4.96
N GLY A 4 18.58 4.81 -5.56
CA GLY A 4 18.05 5.86 -6.43
C GLY A 4 17.36 7.00 -5.66
N ARG A 5 16.46 7.71 -6.34
CA ARG A 5 15.72 8.85 -5.82
C ARG A 5 14.20 8.66 -6.02
N PRO A 6 13.33 9.34 -5.26
CA PRO A 6 11.90 9.38 -5.54
C PRO A 6 11.63 9.83 -6.98
N ASP A 7 10.60 9.24 -7.60
CA ASP A 7 10.18 9.56 -8.96
C ASP A 7 8.69 9.90 -8.97
N ASN A 8 8.31 10.84 -8.09
CA ASN A 8 6.97 11.40 -8.04
C ASN A 8 6.81 12.45 -9.14
N ASP A 9 5.60 12.50 -9.73
CA ASP A 9 5.32 13.35 -10.88
C ASP A 9 5.06 14.80 -10.47
N PHE A 10 4.40 14.99 -9.31
CA PHE A 10 3.90 16.28 -8.84
C PHE A 10 4.51 16.75 -7.54
N LEU A 11 4.69 18.07 -7.43
CA LEU A 11 4.65 18.77 -6.16
C LEU A 11 3.20 19.13 -5.85
N ILE A 12 2.71 18.82 -4.66
CA ILE A 12 1.33 19.12 -4.23
C ILE A 12 1.39 20.15 -3.12
N TYR A 13 0.80 21.32 -3.36
CA TYR A 13 0.74 22.38 -2.36
C TYR A 13 -0.01 21.92 -1.10
N LEU A 14 0.62 22.11 0.05
CA LEU A 14 0.03 21.83 1.35
C LEU A 14 -0.66 23.10 1.88
N PRO A 15 -1.99 23.21 1.89
CA PRO A 15 -2.71 24.41 2.28
C PRO A 15 -2.78 24.55 3.81
N VAL A 16 -1.63 24.69 4.46
CA VAL A 16 -1.49 24.67 5.93
C VAL A 16 -2.30 25.76 6.61
N TYR A 17 -2.44 26.92 5.97
CA TYR A 17 -3.21 28.03 6.55
C TYR A 17 -4.71 27.75 6.57
N ASP A 18 -5.24 27.04 5.58
CA ASP A 18 -6.62 26.58 5.60
C ASP A 18 -6.85 25.56 6.72
N MET A 19 -5.94 24.59 6.86
CA MET A 19 -6.00 23.58 7.91
C MET A 19 -5.97 24.20 9.32
N TRP A 20 -5.23 25.30 9.50
CA TRP A 20 -5.20 26.02 10.77
C TRP A 20 -6.44 26.90 11.01
N ASN A 21 -7.11 27.29 9.95
CA ASN A 21 -8.27 28.21 10.01
C ASN A 21 -9.62 27.50 9.97
N GLU A 22 -9.69 26.27 9.47
CA GLU A 22 -10.94 25.50 9.35
C GLU A 22 -11.46 24.99 10.71
N GLN A 23 -12.80 25.04 10.86
CA GLN A 23 -13.50 24.40 11.99
C GLN A 23 -13.79 22.91 11.65
N PRO A 24 -13.80 22.00 12.62
CA PRO A 24 -13.70 22.21 14.07
C PRO A 24 -12.25 22.27 14.59
N GLY A 25 -11.28 22.17 13.69
CA GLY A 25 -10.06 21.58 14.17
C GLY A 25 -8.95 22.48 14.51
N ARG A 26 -8.82 23.63 13.94
CA ARG A 26 -7.57 24.31 14.16
C ARG A 26 -6.45 23.30 14.32
N LEU A 27 -5.93 22.79 13.22
CA LEU A 27 -4.89 21.76 13.24
C LEU A 27 -3.67 22.27 14.01
N LEU A 28 -3.71 22.16 15.32
CA LEU A 28 -2.60 22.51 16.21
C LEU A 28 -1.53 21.43 16.20
N LEU A 29 -1.93 20.19 15.89
CA LEU A 29 -1.07 19.03 15.82
C LEU A 29 -1.35 18.27 14.53
N PHE A 30 -0.30 17.99 13.74
CA PHE A 30 -0.38 17.07 12.61
C PHE A 30 -0.45 15.64 13.16
N THR A 31 -1.65 15.18 13.46
CA THR A 31 -1.89 13.80 13.87
C THR A 31 -2.24 12.99 12.63
N ILE A 32 -1.27 12.31 12.08
CA ILE A 32 -1.41 11.53 10.84
C ILE A 32 -2.62 10.58 10.86
N HIS A 33 -2.94 10.01 12.02
CA HIS A 33 -4.07 9.08 12.20
C HIS A 33 -5.46 9.74 12.16
N HIS A 34 -5.53 11.06 12.13
CA HIS A 34 -6.80 11.81 12.15
C HIS A 34 -6.87 12.87 11.04
N MET A 35 -5.96 12.84 10.07
CA MET A 35 -5.93 13.83 8.99
C MET A 35 -7.21 13.80 8.13
N ASP A 36 -7.82 12.63 7.96
CA ASP A 36 -9.11 12.46 7.31
C ASP A 36 -10.23 13.29 7.94
N LYS A 37 -10.18 13.47 9.28
CA LYS A 37 -11.13 14.26 10.04
C LYS A 37 -10.71 15.74 10.19
N LEU A 38 -9.39 15.98 10.27
CA LEU A 38 -8.84 17.32 10.55
C LEU A 38 -8.64 18.15 9.27
N ALA A 39 -8.36 17.49 8.14
CA ALA A 39 -8.16 18.14 6.84
C ALA A 39 -8.86 17.35 5.70
N PRO A 40 -10.19 17.12 5.81
CA PRO A 40 -10.91 16.22 4.89
C PRO A 40 -10.82 16.66 3.43
N LYS A 41 -10.84 17.96 3.14
CA LYS A 41 -10.73 18.48 1.78
C LYS A 41 -9.39 18.14 1.15
N PHE A 42 -8.30 18.36 1.90
CA PHE A 42 -6.95 18.05 1.42
C PHE A 42 -6.76 16.55 1.22
N ILE A 43 -7.16 15.73 2.18
CA ILE A 43 -7.05 14.27 2.07
C ILE A 43 -7.87 13.72 0.91
N ASN A 44 -9.11 14.23 0.70
CA ASN A 44 -9.91 13.87 -0.46
C ASN A 44 -9.22 14.25 -1.79
N ALA A 45 -8.61 15.44 -1.86
CA ALA A 45 -7.84 15.85 -3.05
C ALA A 45 -6.68 14.88 -3.32
N ILE A 46 -5.93 14.47 -2.29
CA ILE A 46 -4.84 13.49 -2.42
C ILE A 46 -5.36 12.14 -2.93
N HIS A 47 -6.46 11.64 -2.36
CA HIS A 47 -7.07 10.39 -2.85
C HIS A 47 -7.51 10.49 -4.31
N ARG A 48 -8.09 11.62 -4.72
CA ARG A 48 -8.49 11.83 -6.13
C ARG A 48 -7.29 11.88 -7.07
N ILE A 49 -6.16 12.52 -6.67
CA ILE A 49 -4.91 12.53 -7.44
C ILE A 49 -4.37 11.09 -7.57
N ASN A 50 -4.28 10.34 -6.47
CA ASN A 50 -3.79 8.97 -6.47
C ASN A 50 -4.69 8.04 -7.30
N ASN A 51 -6.00 8.15 -7.16
CA ASN A 51 -6.95 7.35 -7.94
C ASN A 51 -6.94 7.69 -9.44
N SER A 52 -6.42 8.89 -9.80
CA SER A 52 -6.17 9.27 -11.19
C SER A 52 -4.84 8.71 -11.74
N GLY A 53 -4.10 7.93 -10.94
CA GLY A 53 -2.89 7.23 -11.38
C GLY A 53 -1.59 7.99 -11.15
N TYR A 54 -1.60 9.04 -10.32
CA TYR A 54 -0.44 9.89 -10.08
C TYR A 54 0.03 9.85 -8.63
N ASP A 55 1.28 10.19 -8.41
CA ASP A 55 1.89 10.40 -7.10
C ASP A 55 2.48 11.80 -6.98
N GLY A 56 2.64 12.27 -5.74
CA GLY A 56 3.24 13.57 -5.49
C GLY A 56 3.81 13.69 -4.08
N ASP A 57 4.76 14.62 -3.95
CA ASP A 57 5.29 15.05 -2.67
C ASP A 57 4.65 16.37 -2.25
N TYR A 58 4.44 16.55 -0.95
CA TYR A 58 3.83 17.77 -0.42
C TYR A 58 4.87 18.88 -0.31
N ILE A 59 4.46 20.10 -0.68
CA ILE A 59 5.34 21.27 -0.62
C ILE A 59 4.69 22.41 0.16
N SER A 60 5.43 22.98 1.10
CA SER A 60 5.02 24.17 1.86
C SER A 60 5.40 25.47 1.17
N ASP A 61 4.82 26.58 1.61
CA ASP A 61 5.10 27.92 1.11
C ASP A 61 6.58 28.25 1.08
N ASN A 62 7.33 27.92 2.14
CA ASN A 62 8.76 28.21 2.22
C ASN A 62 9.57 27.48 1.15
N PHE A 63 9.23 26.21 0.88
CA PHE A 63 9.90 25.47 -0.16
C PHE A 63 9.46 25.91 -1.56
N ILE A 64 8.22 26.35 -1.77
CA ILE A 64 7.80 26.96 -3.04
C ILE A 64 8.65 28.17 -3.35
N ARG A 65 8.87 29.09 -2.39
CA ARG A 65 9.71 30.30 -2.58
C ARG A 65 11.13 29.97 -3.06
N SER A 66 11.67 28.86 -2.64
CA SER A 66 13.02 28.41 -3.02
C SER A 66 13.05 27.56 -4.28
N THR A 67 11.91 27.05 -4.75
CA THR A 67 11.79 26.23 -5.97
C THR A 67 12.13 27.05 -7.21
N ARG A 68 12.83 26.45 -8.17
CA ARG A 68 13.23 27.06 -9.43
C ARG A 68 12.83 26.18 -10.60
N PHE A 69 12.59 26.78 -11.75
CA PHE A 69 12.40 26.04 -12.99
C PHE A 69 13.76 25.92 -13.71
N LYS A 70 14.23 24.68 -13.89
CA LYS A 70 15.52 24.38 -14.56
C LYS A 70 15.38 23.09 -15.38
N ASN A 71 15.95 23.07 -16.57
CA ASN A 71 16.00 21.89 -17.43
C ASN A 71 14.64 21.19 -17.62
N GLY A 72 13.57 21.98 -17.78
CA GLY A 72 12.22 21.42 -17.97
C GLY A 72 11.52 20.90 -16.69
N GLN A 73 12.08 21.14 -15.53
CA GLN A 73 11.56 20.66 -14.25
C GLN A 73 11.49 21.76 -13.19
N LEU A 74 10.57 21.61 -12.26
CA LEU A 74 10.51 22.34 -11.00
C LEU A 74 11.51 21.67 -10.02
N VAL A 75 12.58 22.37 -9.69
CA VAL A 75 13.66 21.84 -8.84
C VAL A 75 13.55 22.50 -7.46
N THR A 76 13.36 21.69 -6.43
CA THR A 76 13.33 22.15 -5.04
C THR A 76 14.71 22.46 -4.51
N SER A 77 14.83 23.11 -3.35
CA SER A 77 16.11 23.37 -2.68
C SER A 77 16.89 22.10 -2.34
N GLY A 78 16.22 20.95 -2.18
CA GLY A 78 16.84 19.64 -2.00
C GLY A 78 17.39 19.01 -3.28
N GLY A 79 17.19 19.64 -4.45
CA GLY A 79 17.69 19.16 -5.74
C GLY A 79 16.77 18.16 -6.46
N THR A 80 15.63 17.80 -5.89
CA THR A 80 14.66 16.92 -6.56
C THR A 80 13.87 17.70 -7.60
N GLY A 81 13.72 17.12 -8.80
CA GLY A 81 12.97 17.69 -9.93
C GLY A 81 11.60 17.08 -10.10
N TYR A 82 10.59 17.90 -10.40
CA TYR A 82 9.19 17.51 -10.62
C TYR A 82 8.68 18.11 -11.93
N LYS A 83 7.71 17.43 -12.53
CA LYS A 83 7.16 17.81 -13.84
C LYS A 83 6.12 18.91 -13.76
N ALA A 84 5.34 18.95 -12.66
CA ALA A 84 4.33 19.97 -12.42
C ALA A 84 4.11 20.23 -10.93
N LEU A 85 3.51 21.38 -10.60
CA LEU A 85 3.02 21.71 -9.27
C LEU A 85 1.50 21.81 -9.29
N VAL A 86 0.84 21.08 -8.38
CA VAL A 86 -0.60 21.01 -8.24
C VAL A 86 -1.01 21.76 -6.97
N VAL A 87 -1.89 22.72 -7.12
CA VAL A 87 -2.55 23.44 -6.03
C VAL A 87 -3.97 22.86 -5.90
N PRO A 88 -4.26 22.02 -4.89
CA PRO A 88 -5.62 21.58 -4.60
C PRO A 88 -6.48 22.75 -4.15
N ALA A 89 -7.79 22.53 -3.99
CA ALA A 89 -8.68 23.57 -3.51
C ALA A 89 -8.12 24.21 -2.21
N ALA A 90 -7.84 25.50 -2.27
CA ALA A 90 -7.32 26.29 -1.17
C ALA A 90 -8.02 27.65 -1.10
N HIS A 91 -8.21 28.15 0.11
CA HIS A 91 -8.74 29.49 0.33
C HIS A 91 -7.61 30.50 0.60
N LEU A 92 -6.67 30.14 1.44
CA LEU A 92 -5.58 31.01 1.88
C LEU A 92 -4.24 30.65 1.25
N MET A 93 -3.62 31.62 0.59
CA MET A 93 -2.25 31.50 0.06
C MET A 93 -1.51 32.82 0.23
N PRO A 94 -0.24 32.83 0.69
CA PRO A 94 0.57 34.06 0.74
C PRO A 94 0.72 34.71 -0.65
N SER A 95 0.63 36.04 -0.69
CA SER A 95 0.66 36.80 -1.96
C SER A 95 1.94 36.60 -2.77
N ASP A 96 3.08 36.48 -2.10
CA ASP A 96 4.38 36.22 -2.71
C ASP A 96 4.50 34.79 -3.24
N VAL A 97 3.82 33.80 -2.62
CA VAL A 97 3.76 32.42 -3.12
C VAL A 97 2.97 32.37 -4.42
N LEU A 98 1.77 32.97 -4.46
CA LEU A 98 0.99 33.01 -5.71
C LEU A 98 1.76 33.72 -6.84
N ALA A 99 2.40 34.84 -6.53
CA ALA A 99 3.24 35.56 -7.50
C ALA A 99 4.39 34.69 -8.02
N HIS A 100 5.04 33.95 -7.12
CA HIS A 100 6.14 33.05 -7.51
C HIS A 100 5.67 31.90 -8.40
N LEU A 101 4.50 31.28 -8.11
CA LEU A 101 3.89 30.28 -8.96
C LEU A 101 3.63 30.79 -10.37
N TYR A 102 3.13 32.03 -10.49
CA TYR A 102 2.91 32.68 -11.80
C TYR A 102 4.24 32.90 -12.55
N GLU A 103 5.29 33.37 -11.85
CA GLU A 103 6.62 33.56 -12.47
C GLU A 103 7.26 32.22 -12.88
N LEU A 104 7.07 31.14 -12.10
CA LEU A 104 7.50 29.80 -12.50
C LEU A 104 6.80 29.34 -13.78
N ALA A 105 5.49 29.60 -13.91
CA ALA A 105 4.76 29.32 -15.15
C ALA A 105 5.33 30.11 -16.34
N LYS A 106 5.64 31.41 -16.17
CA LYS A 106 6.27 32.21 -17.21
C LYS A 106 7.62 31.67 -17.67
N GLN A 107 8.39 31.06 -16.76
CA GLN A 107 9.69 30.47 -17.06
C GLN A 107 9.60 29.14 -17.79
N GLY A 108 8.45 28.45 -17.76
CA GLY A 108 8.25 27.19 -18.47
C GLY A 108 7.58 26.08 -17.63
N ALA A 109 7.30 26.34 -16.35
CA ALA A 109 6.66 25.35 -15.49
C ALA A 109 5.20 25.12 -15.85
N THR A 110 4.70 23.91 -15.52
CA THR A 110 3.29 23.57 -15.50
C THR A 110 2.76 23.73 -14.08
N ILE A 111 1.81 24.64 -13.90
CA ILE A 111 1.12 24.88 -12.63
C ILE A 111 -0.36 24.50 -12.81
N VAL A 112 -0.87 23.68 -11.92
CA VAL A 112 -2.26 23.20 -11.95
C VAL A 112 -3.01 23.76 -10.75
N PHE A 113 -4.17 24.38 -10.99
CA PHE A 113 -5.10 24.74 -9.93
C PHE A 113 -6.35 23.87 -10.06
N LEU A 114 -6.68 23.17 -8.99
CA LEU A 114 -7.86 22.30 -8.93
C LEU A 114 -8.98 23.00 -8.16
N GLU A 115 -10.19 22.98 -8.74
CA GLU A 115 -11.44 23.49 -8.18
C GLU A 115 -11.55 25.02 -8.12
N ASN A 116 -10.52 25.76 -7.69
CA ASN A 116 -10.52 27.22 -7.60
C ASN A 116 -9.11 27.79 -7.52
N TYR A 117 -8.96 29.08 -7.78
CA TYR A 117 -7.81 29.83 -7.29
C TYR A 117 -7.97 30.11 -5.80
N PRO A 118 -6.89 30.16 -4.99
CA PRO A 118 -6.97 30.68 -3.64
C PRO A 118 -7.59 32.10 -3.64
N THR A 119 -8.34 32.47 -2.62
CA THR A 119 -9.18 33.67 -2.65
C THR A 119 -8.71 34.80 -1.73
N ASP A 120 -7.87 34.51 -0.72
CA ASP A 120 -7.35 35.51 0.23
C ASP A 120 -5.95 35.12 0.74
N VAL A 121 -5.38 35.99 1.51
CA VAL A 121 -4.04 35.86 2.12
C VAL A 121 -4.13 35.57 3.62
N PRO A 122 -3.19 34.79 4.18
CA PRO A 122 -3.14 34.53 5.61
C PRO A 122 -2.51 35.67 6.40
N GLY A 123 -2.93 35.83 7.67
CA GLY A 123 -2.32 36.69 8.69
C GLY A 123 -2.67 38.18 8.60
N TYR A 124 -2.87 38.78 9.76
CA TYR A 124 -3.34 40.18 9.86
C TYR A 124 -2.25 41.25 9.64
N GLY A 125 -0.97 40.90 9.80
CA GLY A 125 0.12 41.88 9.60
C GLY A 125 0.18 42.38 8.16
N GLN A 126 0.05 43.69 7.96
CA GLN A 126 0.04 44.34 6.62
C GLN A 126 -1.02 43.78 5.67
N LEU A 127 -2.20 43.44 6.18
CA LEU A 127 -3.25 42.70 5.45
C LEU A 127 -3.66 43.40 4.16
N ASP A 128 -3.92 44.71 4.21
CA ASP A 128 -4.37 45.48 3.04
C ASP A 128 -3.30 45.52 1.94
N GLN A 129 -2.03 45.64 2.32
CA GLN A 129 -0.92 45.58 1.35
C GLN A 129 -0.78 44.20 0.73
N LYS A 130 -0.87 43.14 1.52
CA LYS A 130 -0.83 41.79 1.04
C LYS A 130 -2.00 41.48 0.09
N ARG A 131 -3.22 41.86 0.46
CA ARG A 131 -4.41 41.73 -0.39
C ARG A 131 -4.28 42.49 -1.69
N LYS A 132 -3.74 43.72 -1.65
CA LYS A 132 -3.50 44.51 -2.87
C LYS A 132 -2.54 43.82 -3.81
N SER A 133 -1.41 43.32 -3.30
CA SER A 133 -0.42 42.55 -4.08
C SER A 133 -1.04 41.25 -4.63
N TYR A 134 -1.82 40.57 -3.79
CA TYR A 134 -2.53 39.34 -4.15
C TYR A 134 -3.49 39.57 -5.32
N GLN A 135 -4.33 40.61 -5.23
CA GLN A 135 -5.27 40.97 -6.27
C GLN A 135 -4.60 41.38 -7.59
N GLN A 136 -3.42 42.00 -7.52
CA GLN A 136 -2.63 42.30 -8.72
C GLN A 136 -2.18 41.00 -9.43
N THR A 137 -1.75 40.00 -8.66
CA THR A 137 -1.36 38.70 -9.25
C THR A 137 -2.56 37.95 -9.82
N LEU A 138 -3.70 37.94 -9.09
CA LEU A 138 -4.93 37.31 -9.56
C LEU A 138 -5.41 37.85 -10.93
N LYS A 139 -5.26 39.15 -11.17
CA LYS A 139 -5.62 39.76 -12.48
C LYS A 139 -4.77 39.25 -13.64
N ASN A 140 -3.57 38.72 -13.35
CA ASN A 140 -2.69 38.15 -14.34
C ASN A 140 -2.97 36.66 -14.62
N LEU A 141 -3.72 36.01 -13.71
CA LEU A 141 -4.12 34.61 -13.91
C LEU A 141 -5.25 34.52 -14.95
N PRO A 142 -5.35 33.38 -15.66
CA PRO A 142 -6.42 33.17 -16.63
C PRO A 142 -7.81 33.33 -16.01
N ALA A 143 -8.66 34.15 -16.62
CA ALA A 143 -10.07 34.24 -16.25
C ALA A 143 -10.83 33.04 -16.84
N VAL A 144 -11.01 31.99 -16.05
CA VAL A 144 -11.56 30.70 -16.50
C VAL A 144 -12.71 30.22 -15.62
N SER A 145 -13.58 29.40 -16.18
CA SER A 145 -14.51 28.57 -15.40
C SER A 145 -13.81 27.28 -15.01
N PHE A 146 -13.82 26.94 -13.72
CA PHE A 146 -13.24 25.67 -13.25
C PHE A 146 -14.12 24.45 -13.56
N SER A 147 -15.37 24.65 -13.99
CA SER A 147 -16.24 23.53 -14.42
C SER A 147 -15.70 22.78 -15.63
N GLU A 148 -14.84 23.43 -16.42
CA GLU A 148 -14.19 22.86 -17.57
C GLU A 148 -12.67 22.81 -17.39
N THR A 149 -12.03 21.75 -17.91
CA THR A 149 -10.58 21.70 -17.94
C THR A 149 -10.05 22.66 -18.99
N THR A 150 -9.24 23.63 -18.56
CA THR A 150 -8.65 24.64 -19.43
C THR A 150 -7.12 24.63 -19.32
N VAL A 151 -6.43 24.72 -20.46
CA VAL A 151 -4.98 24.85 -20.54
C VAL A 151 -4.65 26.21 -21.13
N THR A 152 -4.05 27.09 -20.34
CA THR A 152 -3.69 28.45 -20.76
C THR A 152 -2.19 28.60 -20.81
N PRO A 153 -1.57 28.92 -21.96
CA PRO A 153 -0.16 29.27 -22.06
C PRO A 153 0.19 30.52 -21.23
N ILE A 154 1.27 30.47 -20.47
CA ILE A 154 1.77 31.59 -19.67
C ILE A 154 3.29 31.70 -19.92
N GLY A 155 3.72 32.66 -20.72
CA GLY A 155 5.11 32.77 -21.13
C GLY A 155 5.60 31.51 -21.87
N LYS A 156 6.56 30.80 -21.27
CA LYS A 156 7.10 29.54 -21.82
C LYS A 156 6.43 28.29 -21.26
N GLY A 157 5.62 28.42 -20.21
CA GLY A 157 4.91 27.33 -19.55
C GLY A 157 3.39 27.46 -19.68
N LYS A 158 2.67 26.90 -18.72
CA LYS A 158 1.20 26.88 -18.76
C LYS A 158 0.59 26.82 -17.37
N ILE A 159 -0.64 27.33 -17.26
CA ILE A 159 -1.54 27.12 -16.16
C ILE A 159 -2.67 26.20 -16.63
N ILE A 160 -2.98 25.16 -15.85
CA ILE A 160 -4.06 24.23 -16.09
C ILE A 160 -5.07 24.37 -14.96
N THR A 161 -6.36 24.43 -15.30
CA THR A 161 -7.44 24.58 -14.30
C THR A 161 -8.56 23.58 -14.58
N GLY A 162 -9.24 23.12 -13.54
CA GLY A 162 -10.41 22.25 -13.67
C GLY A 162 -10.84 21.59 -12.36
N THR A 163 -12.03 21.00 -12.35
CA THR A 163 -12.60 20.24 -11.22
C THR A 163 -12.55 18.72 -11.46
N ASP A 164 -12.43 18.28 -12.71
CA ASP A 164 -12.18 16.88 -13.05
C ASP A 164 -10.68 16.58 -12.91
N TYR A 165 -10.29 15.93 -11.83
CA TYR A 165 -8.88 15.64 -11.49
C TYR A 165 -8.19 14.80 -12.57
N ALA A 166 -8.81 13.71 -13.00
CA ALA A 166 -8.20 12.81 -13.98
C ALA A 166 -7.95 13.53 -15.32
N ARG A 167 -8.95 14.25 -15.83
CA ARG A 167 -8.87 15.01 -17.06
C ARG A 167 -7.89 16.18 -16.96
N THR A 168 -7.92 16.91 -15.85
CA THR A 168 -7.07 18.08 -15.61
C THR A 168 -5.60 17.69 -15.48
N LEU A 169 -5.30 16.63 -14.74
CA LEU A 169 -3.93 16.14 -14.54
C LEU A 169 -3.37 15.49 -15.82
N ALA A 170 -4.20 14.85 -16.63
CA ALA A 170 -3.80 14.31 -17.93
C ALA A 170 -3.23 15.40 -18.89
N CYS A 171 -3.71 16.66 -18.75
CA CYS A 171 -3.18 17.79 -19.53
C CYS A 171 -1.73 18.18 -19.17
N CYS A 172 -1.17 17.61 -18.11
CA CYS A 172 0.24 17.74 -17.79
C CYS A 172 1.16 16.95 -18.74
N ASN A 173 0.60 16.08 -19.58
CA ASN A 173 1.32 15.15 -20.47
C ASN A 173 2.26 14.20 -19.70
N ILE A 174 1.83 13.76 -18.54
CA ILE A 174 2.50 12.77 -17.71
C ILE A 174 1.69 11.49 -17.78
N PRO A 175 2.29 10.33 -18.14
CA PRO A 175 1.58 9.07 -18.16
C PRO A 175 1.08 8.70 -16.76
N ALA A 176 -0.20 8.40 -16.63
CA ALA A 176 -0.76 7.84 -15.40
C ALA A 176 -0.39 6.36 -15.26
N GLU A 177 -0.21 5.89 -14.02
CA GLU A 177 -0.01 4.47 -13.74
C GLU A 177 -1.34 3.72 -13.84
N GLU A 178 -1.52 2.94 -14.92
CA GLU A 178 -2.73 2.17 -15.15
C GLU A 178 -3.00 1.13 -14.07
N MET A 179 -1.96 0.63 -13.41
CA MET A 179 -2.12 -0.31 -12.30
C MET A 179 -2.92 0.26 -11.12
N LYS A 180 -2.86 1.58 -10.91
CA LYS A 180 -3.71 2.27 -9.91
C LYS A 180 -5.14 2.43 -10.40
N THR A 181 -5.31 2.95 -11.62
CA THR A 181 -6.63 3.35 -12.15
C THR A 181 -7.50 2.16 -12.56
N LYS A 182 -6.90 1.11 -13.14
CA LYS A 182 -7.61 -0.07 -13.65
C LYS A 182 -7.71 -1.19 -12.61
N PHE A 183 -6.65 -1.39 -11.83
CA PHE A 183 -6.53 -2.57 -10.96
C PHE A 183 -6.58 -2.23 -9.46
N GLY A 184 -6.56 -0.94 -9.09
CA GLY A 184 -6.60 -0.48 -7.70
C GLY A 184 -5.35 -0.86 -6.89
N LEU A 185 -4.25 -1.19 -7.58
CA LEU A 185 -2.98 -1.46 -6.94
C LEU A 185 -2.37 -0.17 -6.38
N GLN A 186 -1.70 -0.27 -5.25
CA GLN A 186 -0.91 0.82 -4.69
C GLN A 186 0.54 0.70 -5.13
N THR A 187 1.16 1.83 -5.48
CA THR A 187 2.53 1.83 -5.97
C THR A 187 3.33 2.98 -5.40
N ILE A 188 4.62 2.71 -5.17
CA ILE A 188 5.64 3.74 -4.95
C ILE A 188 6.71 3.52 -6.01
N ARG A 189 7.07 4.57 -6.75
CA ARG A 189 8.06 4.52 -7.81
C ARG A 189 9.31 5.31 -7.44
N ARG A 190 10.48 4.75 -7.79
CA ARG A 190 11.78 5.41 -7.68
C ARG A 190 12.52 5.24 -9.00
N VAL A 191 13.41 6.19 -9.31
CA VAL A 191 14.28 6.15 -10.47
C VAL A 191 15.73 5.95 -10.04
N ASN A 192 16.48 5.16 -10.80
CA ASN A 192 17.92 4.96 -10.64
C ASN A 192 18.63 5.00 -12.02
N ASP A 193 19.94 4.77 -12.02
CA ASP A 193 20.74 4.85 -13.25
C ASP A 193 20.40 3.79 -14.30
N THR A 194 19.86 2.66 -13.87
CA THR A 194 19.48 1.52 -14.76
C THR A 194 18.04 1.57 -15.24
N GLY A 195 17.15 2.23 -14.53
CA GLY A 195 15.73 2.30 -14.84
C GLY A 195 14.89 2.78 -13.67
N HIS A 196 13.78 2.11 -13.40
CA HIS A 196 12.87 2.41 -12.30
C HIS A 196 12.65 1.18 -11.45
N HIS A 197 12.34 1.37 -10.18
CA HIS A 197 11.80 0.31 -9.37
C HIS A 197 10.53 0.75 -8.69
N TYR A 198 9.57 -0.17 -8.67
CA TYR A 198 8.26 -0.02 -8.10
C TYR A 198 8.13 -0.96 -6.92
N PHE A 199 7.59 -0.47 -5.82
CA PHE A 199 6.97 -1.31 -4.81
C PHE A 199 5.48 -1.31 -5.11
N ILE A 200 4.92 -2.49 -5.38
CA ILE A 200 3.52 -2.68 -5.78
C ILE A 200 2.83 -3.53 -4.73
N SER A 201 1.65 -3.12 -4.27
CA SER A 201 0.85 -3.89 -3.32
C SER A 201 -0.63 -3.90 -3.68
N SER A 202 -1.30 -5.01 -3.40
CA SER A 202 -2.74 -5.15 -3.49
C SER A 202 -3.35 -5.05 -2.09
N LEU A 203 -3.87 -3.86 -1.75
CA LEU A 203 -4.54 -3.60 -0.47
C LEU A 203 -6.05 -3.81 -0.52
N GLN A 204 -6.58 -4.18 -1.69
CA GLN A 204 -7.99 -4.46 -1.89
C GLN A 204 -8.24 -5.96 -1.89
N ASN A 205 -9.51 -6.36 -1.70
CA ASN A 205 -9.94 -7.75 -1.85
C ASN A 205 -9.97 -8.18 -3.33
N LYS A 206 -8.88 -7.93 -4.04
CA LYS A 206 -8.72 -8.23 -5.47
C LYS A 206 -7.27 -8.57 -5.77
N GLY A 207 -7.08 -9.60 -6.58
CA GLY A 207 -5.79 -9.95 -7.15
C GLY A 207 -5.69 -9.52 -8.61
N VAL A 208 -4.50 -9.62 -9.17
CA VAL A 208 -4.21 -9.36 -10.58
C VAL A 208 -3.47 -10.55 -11.16
N ASP A 209 -3.85 -10.95 -12.37
CA ASP A 209 -3.17 -11.99 -13.14
C ASP A 209 -3.22 -11.61 -14.63
N GLY A 210 -2.13 -11.03 -15.15
CA GLY A 210 -2.08 -10.59 -16.55
C GLY A 210 -1.13 -9.44 -16.84
N TRP A 211 -1.27 -8.86 -18.03
CA TRP A 211 -0.45 -7.78 -18.54
C TRP A 211 -0.88 -6.42 -17.95
N ILE A 212 0.08 -5.70 -17.40
CA ILE A 212 -0.13 -4.36 -16.80
C ILE A 212 0.75 -3.35 -17.52
N THR A 213 0.16 -2.25 -17.97
CA THR A 213 0.86 -1.13 -18.58
C THR A 213 1.54 -0.27 -17.52
N LEU A 214 2.82 0.03 -17.73
CA LEU A 214 3.60 0.93 -16.88
C LEU A 214 3.53 2.38 -17.39
N GLY A 215 3.60 3.33 -16.47
CA GLY A 215 3.78 4.76 -16.78
C GLY A 215 5.19 5.11 -17.26
N THR A 216 6.12 4.16 -17.27
CA THR A 216 7.50 4.32 -17.72
C THR A 216 7.87 3.29 -18.77
N ASN A 217 8.83 3.64 -19.65
CA ASN A 217 9.35 2.71 -20.66
C ASN A 217 10.52 1.89 -20.13
N ALA A 218 10.58 0.64 -20.53
CA ALA A 218 11.64 -0.30 -20.19
C ALA A 218 11.87 -1.31 -21.31
N GLU A 219 13.07 -1.85 -21.40
CA GLU A 219 13.40 -2.94 -22.33
C GLU A 219 13.19 -4.30 -21.65
N THR A 220 13.62 -4.42 -20.41
CA THR A 220 13.46 -5.60 -19.58
C THR A 220 13.05 -5.26 -18.17
N ALA A 221 12.59 -6.25 -17.41
CA ALA A 221 12.21 -6.08 -16.02
C ALA A 221 12.50 -7.34 -15.18
N ALA A 222 12.68 -7.17 -13.89
CA ALA A 222 12.79 -8.24 -12.90
C ALA A 222 11.78 -8.07 -11.79
N LEU A 223 11.27 -9.19 -11.28
CA LEU A 223 10.38 -9.27 -10.12
C LEU A 223 11.15 -9.81 -8.92
N PHE A 224 10.85 -9.25 -7.74
CA PHE A 224 11.40 -9.69 -6.46
C PHE A 224 10.25 -9.81 -5.47
N ASN A 225 10.09 -10.98 -4.88
CA ASN A 225 9.11 -11.18 -3.81
C ASN A 225 9.78 -10.84 -2.47
N PRO A 226 9.34 -9.78 -1.76
CA PRO A 226 9.95 -9.36 -0.51
C PRO A 226 9.70 -10.33 0.65
N MET A 227 8.69 -11.21 0.55
CA MET A 227 8.35 -12.19 1.58
C MET A 227 9.19 -13.47 1.48
N THR A 228 9.50 -13.91 0.26
CA THR A 228 10.18 -15.19 0.03
C THR A 228 11.63 -15.03 -0.41
N GLY A 229 12.03 -13.83 -0.87
CA GLY A 229 13.33 -13.59 -1.50
C GLY A 229 13.46 -14.15 -2.92
N GLU A 230 12.41 -14.75 -3.48
CA GLU A 230 12.40 -15.18 -4.87
C GLU A 230 12.59 -14.00 -5.82
N CYS A 231 13.39 -14.19 -6.86
CA CYS A 231 13.58 -13.19 -7.92
C CYS A 231 13.71 -13.85 -9.29
N GLY A 232 13.39 -13.08 -10.33
CA GLY A 232 13.51 -13.56 -11.71
C GLY A 232 13.13 -12.50 -12.73
N GLU A 233 13.52 -12.72 -13.99
CA GLU A 233 13.19 -11.86 -15.11
C GLU A 233 11.69 -11.96 -15.42
N ALA A 234 11.02 -10.81 -15.41
CA ALA A 234 9.61 -10.70 -15.75
C ALA A 234 9.39 -10.79 -17.26
N LYS A 235 8.22 -11.24 -17.67
CA LYS A 235 7.78 -11.09 -19.06
C LYS A 235 7.40 -9.66 -19.35
N VAL A 236 7.99 -9.10 -20.39
CA VAL A 236 7.79 -7.73 -20.86
C VAL A 236 7.36 -7.76 -22.32
N ARG A 237 6.44 -6.89 -22.71
CA ARG A 237 6.09 -6.63 -24.11
C ARG A 237 5.87 -5.13 -24.35
N GLN A 238 5.97 -4.73 -25.61
CA GLN A 238 5.68 -3.37 -26.06
C GLN A 238 4.35 -3.37 -26.81
N VAL A 239 3.42 -2.50 -26.37
CA VAL A 239 2.10 -2.33 -27.01
C VAL A 239 1.83 -0.83 -27.15
N ASP A 240 1.61 -0.37 -28.38
CA ASP A 240 1.35 1.05 -28.70
C ASP A 240 2.39 2.02 -28.08
N GLY A 241 3.65 1.62 -28.11
CA GLY A 241 4.77 2.43 -27.57
C GLY A 241 4.86 2.47 -26.04
N LYS A 242 4.07 1.65 -25.34
CA LYS A 242 4.09 1.50 -23.89
C LYS A 242 4.63 0.15 -23.48
N THR A 243 5.31 0.13 -22.35
CA THR A 243 5.80 -1.12 -21.74
C THR A 243 4.69 -1.78 -20.93
N GLN A 244 4.47 -3.07 -21.18
CA GLN A 244 3.63 -3.90 -20.34
C GLN A 244 4.46 -5.01 -19.68
N VAL A 245 4.16 -5.29 -18.42
CA VAL A 245 4.76 -6.36 -17.62
C VAL A 245 3.68 -7.33 -17.16
N TYR A 246 3.94 -8.63 -17.24
CA TYR A 246 3.02 -9.63 -16.71
C TYR A 246 3.18 -9.73 -15.20
N LEU A 247 2.11 -9.52 -14.44
CA LEU A 247 2.07 -9.63 -12.99
C LEU A 247 1.04 -10.66 -12.53
N GLN A 248 1.43 -11.44 -11.52
CA GLN A 248 0.52 -12.21 -10.69
C GLN A 248 0.67 -11.70 -9.26
N LEU A 249 -0.39 -11.15 -8.70
CA LEU A 249 -0.40 -10.59 -7.35
C LEU A 249 -1.75 -10.90 -6.72
N LYS A 250 -1.77 -11.64 -5.62
CA LYS A 250 -3.00 -11.92 -4.86
C LYS A 250 -3.35 -10.75 -3.96
N SER A 251 -4.58 -10.73 -3.46
CA SER A 251 -4.99 -9.79 -2.41
C SER A 251 -4.07 -9.91 -1.19
N GLY A 252 -3.58 -8.77 -0.67
CA GLY A 252 -2.64 -8.71 0.45
C GLY A 252 -1.17 -8.85 0.06
N GLU A 253 -0.85 -9.32 -1.14
CA GLU A 253 0.55 -9.47 -1.58
C GLU A 253 1.18 -8.14 -1.99
N SER A 254 2.51 -8.13 -1.92
CA SER A 254 3.35 -7.09 -2.48
C SER A 254 4.48 -7.68 -3.32
N ILE A 255 4.94 -6.91 -4.29
CA ILE A 255 6.06 -7.27 -5.15
C ILE A 255 6.90 -6.05 -5.48
N ILE A 256 8.19 -6.26 -5.67
CA ILE A 256 9.09 -5.23 -6.21
C ILE A 256 9.31 -5.54 -7.68
N LEU A 257 9.01 -4.57 -8.54
CA LEU A 257 9.31 -4.61 -9.96
C LEU A 257 10.48 -3.66 -10.24
N GLN A 258 11.56 -4.16 -10.78
CA GLN A 258 12.66 -3.34 -11.27
C GLN A 258 12.71 -3.39 -12.79
N THR A 259 12.67 -2.23 -13.43
CA THR A 259 12.76 -2.08 -14.88
C THR A 259 14.17 -1.67 -15.29
N TYR A 260 14.58 -2.04 -16.53
CA TYR A 260 15.88 -1.75 -17.05
C TYR A 260 15.75 -1.20 -18.47
N ARG A 261 16.68 -0.26 -18.82
CA ARG A 261 16.80 0.33 -20.15
C ARG A 261 17.62 -0.53 -21.12
N GLN A 262 18.16 -1.65 -20.64
CA GLN A 262 19.01 -2.57 -21.39
C GLN A 262 18.61 -4.02 -21.05
N PRO A 263 18.93 -5.00 -21.91
CA PRO A 263 18.71 -6.40 -21.63
C PRO A 263 19.43 -6.85 -20.35
N LEU A 264 18.76 -7.70 -19.58
CA LEU A 264 19.38 -8.39 -18.45
C LEU A 264 20.26 -9.53 -18.95
N GLN A 265 21.50 -9.61 -18.46
CA GLN A 265 22.41 -10.70 -18.77
C GLN A 265 22.24 -11.83 -17.77
N ALA A 266 22.09 -13.07 -18.28
CA ALA A 266 22.08 -14.30 -17.49
C ALA A 266 21.06 -14.36 -16.34
N SER A 267 19.87 -13.81 -16.53
CA SER A 267 18.79 -13.84 -15.55
C SER A 267 18.00 -15.16 -15.62
N LYS A 268 17.51 -15.61 -14.44
CA LYS A 268 16.54 -16.71 -14.39
C LYS A 268 15.14 -16.13 -14.65
N PRO A 269 14.29 -16.81 -15.44
CA PRO A 269 12.93 -16.34 -15.66
C PRO A 269 12.12 -16.41 -14.36
N TRP A 270 11.22 -15.43 -14.16
CA TRP A 270 10.23 -15.47 -13.08
C TRP A 270 9.28 -16.66 -13.30
N LYS A 271 8.99 -17.39 -12.24
CA LYS A 271 8.09 -18.55 -12.27
C LYS A 271 6.66 -18.09 -12.02
N TYR A 272 5.89 -17.96 -13.08
CA TYR A 272 4.45 -17.74 -12.98
C TYR A 272 3.74 -19.03 -12.58
N VAL A 273 2.67 -18.92 -11.82
CA VAL A 273 1.99 -20.05 -11.18
C VAL A 273 0.58 -20.21 -11.73
N LYS A 274 0.21 -21.44 -12.08
CA LYS A 274 -1.14 -21.83 -12.43
C LYS A 274 -1.63 -22.88 -11.43
N GLU A 275 -2.68 -22.53 -10.67
CA GLU A 275 -3.31 -23.46 -9.74
C GLU A 275 -4.13 -24.50 -10.50
N HIS A 276 -4.08 -25.75 -10.05
CA HIS A 276 -4.98 -26.78 -10.53
C HIS A 276 -6.40 -26.55 -10.04
N PRO A 277 -7.44 -27.05 -10.73
CA PRO A 277 -8.82 -27.00 -10.24
C PRO A 277 -9.03 -27.84 -8.96
N PHE A 278 -8.18 -28.84 -8.75
CA PHE A 278 -8.18 -29.71 -7.57
C PHE A 278 -7.43 -29.04 -6.43
N SER A 279 -7.95 -29.22 -5.20
CA SER A 279 -7.21 -28.96 -3.97
C SER A 279 -7.53 -30.01 -2.92
N LEU A 280 -6.51 -30.42 -2.16
CA LEU A 280 -6.69 -31.33 -1.03
C LEU A 280 -7.07 -30.52 0.21
N ARG A 281 -8.28 -30.71 0.71
CA ARG A 281 -8.77 -30.09 1.94
C ARG A 281 -8.23 -30.85 3.13
N LEU A 282 -7.71 -30.11 4.10
CA LEU A 282 -7.16 -30.62 5.36
C LEU A 282 -8.12 -30.26 6.49
N ASP A 283 -9.31 -30.85 6.44
CA ASP A 283 -10.43 -30.42 7.28
C ASP A 283 -10.77 -31.39 8.43
N HIS A 284 -10.03 -32.50 8.59
CA HIS A 284 -10.29 -33.50 9.64
C HIS A 284 -9.02 -34.06 10.25
N GLY A 285 -9.11 -34.48 11.52
CA GLY A 285 -8.05 -35.21 12.20
C GLY A 285 -6.95 -34.39 12.83
N TRP A 286 -7.17 -33.10 13.02
CA TRP A 286 -6.23 -32.21 13.66
C TRP A 286 -6.09 -32.47 15.16
N LYS A 287 -4.86 -32.38 15.67
CA LYS A 287 -4.55 -32.31 17.08
C LYS A 287 -3.94 -30.96 17.41
N LEU A 288 -4.41 -30.33 18.49
CA LEU A 288 -3.88 -29.06 18.98
C LEU A 288 -3.35 -29.24 20.38
N HIS A 289 -2.11 -28.82 20.64
CA HIS A 289 -1.59 -28.60 21.98
C HIS A 289 -0.96 -27.21 22.09
N PHE A 290 -0.89 -26.66 23.30
CA PHE A 290 -0.27 -25.36 23.51
C PHE A 290 1.17 -25.53 23.99
N ALA A 291 2.14 -25.12 23.14
CA ALA A 291 3.55 -25.15 23.48
C ALA A 291 3.91 -24.08 24.52
N GLU A 292 3.30 -22.91 24.38
CA GLU A 292 3.38 -21.78 25.32
C GLU A 292 2.01 -21.19 25.51
N SER A 293 1.59 -20.95 26.74
CA SER A 293 0.28 -20.33 26.99
C SER A 293 0.20 -19.61 28.33
N LYS A 294 -0.54 -18.50 28.33
CA LYS A 294 -0.92 -17.77 29.54
C LYS A 294 -2.42 -17.39 29.45
N PRO A 295 -3.32 -17.95 30.28
CA PRO A 295 -3.06 -18.98 31.31
C PRO A 295 -2.51 -20.27 30.71
N GLU A 296 -1.83 -21.08 31.54
CA GLU A 296 -1.32 -22.39 31.13
C GLU A 296 -2.47 -23.33 30.72
N ILE A 297 -2.27 -24.01 29.58
CA ILE A 297 -3.20 -25.00 29.04
C ILE A 297 -2.42 -26.29 28.81
N GLN A 298 -2.86 -27.35 29.50
CA GLN A 298 -2.25 -28.66 29.40
C GLN A 298 -3.11 -29.61 28.55
N GLY A 299 -2.47 -30.64 28.00
CA GLY A 299 -3.11 -31.68 27.21
C GLY A 299 -3.21 -31.36 25.73
N THR A 300 -3.83 -32.27 25.01
CA THR A 300 -4.04 -32.21 23.56
C THR A 300 -5.54 -32.25 23.27
N PHE A 301 -5.96 -31.39 22.39
CA PHE A 301 -7.33 -31.29 21.89
C PHE A 301 -7.43 -31.95 20.52
N ASP A 302 -8.37 -32.89 20.37
CA ASP A 302 -8.78 -33.39 19.06
C ASP A 302 -9.75 -32.37 18.45
N ILE A 303 -9.38 -31.82 17.30
CA ILE A 303 -10.15 -30.80 16.60
C ILE A 303 -10.60 -31.37 15.25
N ASP A 304 -11.92 -31.46 15.08
CA ASP A 304 -12.45 -31.93 13.79
C ASP A 304 -12.09 -31.00 12.64
N ARG A 305 -12.25 -29.68 12.87
CA ARG A 305 -11.89 -28.64 11.89
C ARG A 305 -11.15 -27.48 12.55
N PRO A 306 -10.20 -26.83 11.83
CA PRO A 306 -9.59 -25.60 12.31
C PRO A 306 -10.66 -24.58 12.72
N CYS A 307 -10.54 -24.08 13.93
CA CYS A 307 -11.46 -23.10 14.51
C CYS A 307 -10.71 -22.20 15.50
N SER A 308 -11.28 -21.04 15.80
CA SER A 308 -10.69 -20.15 16.81
C SER A 308 -10.53 -20.83 18.16
N TRP A 309 -9.43 -20.56 18.85
CA TRP A 309 -9.23 -20.98 20.24
C TRP A 309 -10.33 -20.48 21.18
N THR A 310 -10.95 -19.33 20.83
CA THR A 310 -12.09 -18.78 21.58
C THR A 310 -13.35 -19.65 21.51
N ASN A 311 -13.39 -20.58 20.55
CA ASN A 311 -14.52 -21.53 20.37
C ASN A 311 -14.24 -22.90 20.98
N ILE A 312 -13.05 -23.12 21.55
CA ILE A 312 -12.73 -24.37 22.27
C ILE A 312 -13.40 -24.32 23.61
N ASP A 313 -14.04 -25.44 24.03
CA ASP A 313 -14.69 -25.57 25.35
C ASP A 313 -13.61 -25.70 26.45
N HIS A 314 -12.83 -24.64 26.62
CA HIS A 314 -11.82 -24.51 27.65
C HIS A 314 -11.62 -23.03 28.02
N PRO A 315 -11.97 -22.61 29.26
CA PRO A 315 -11.96 -21.19 29.63
C PRO A 315 -10.61 -20.48 29.42
N ALA A 316 -9.49 -21.18 29.68
CA ALA A 316 -8.18 -20.63 29.46
C ALA A 316 -7.85 -20.42 27.98
N ALA A 317 -8.41 -21.18 27.04
CA ALA A 317 -8.20 -21.00 25.62
C ALA A 317 -8.88 -19.73 25.09
N GLN A 318 -10.01 -19.34 25.71
CA GLN A 318 -10.74 -18.13 25.33
C GLN A 318 -10.00 -16.83 25.68
N THR A 319 -9.16 -16.87 26.71
CA THR A 319 -8.42 -15.71 27.24
C THR A 319 -6.91 -15.85 27.08
N ASN A 320 -6.48 -16.74 26.21
CA ASN A 320 -5.09 -17.14 26.02
C ASN A 320 -4.27 -16.08 25.27
N MET A 321 -3.00 -15.98 25.67
CA MET A 321 -1.92 -15.53 24.81
C MET A 321 -0.84 -16.60 24.76
N GLY A 322 -0.34 -16.95 23.56
CA GLY A 322 0.68 -17.97 23.43
C GLY A 322 0.77 -18.58 22.04
N THR A 323 1.32 -19.79 22.00
CA THR A 323 1.56 -20.56 20.78
C THR A 323 0.86 -21.91 20.85
N GLY A 324 -0.07 -22.15 19.94
CA GLY A 324 -0.71 -23.44 19.74
C GLY A 324 -0.10 -24.17 18.55
N VAL A 325 0.17 -25.46 18.71
CA VAL A 325 0.74 -26.33 17.67
C VAL A 325 -0.35 -27.27 17.19
N TYR A 326 -0.72 -27.09 15.93
CA TYR A 326 -1.61 -27.99 15.21
C TYR A 326 -0.79 -29.06 14.51
N SER A 327 -1.19 -30.33 14.60
CA SER A 327 -0.55 -31.43 13.89
C SER A 327 -1.56 -32.27 13.15
N LEU A 328 -1.17 -32.75 11.95
CA LEU A 328 -2.02 -33.57 11.09
C LEU A 328 -1.15 -34.54 10.26
N ASP A 329 -1.58 -35.80 10.20
CA ASP A 329 -1.07 -36.77 9.25
C ASP A 329 -1.97 -36.83 8.01
N ILE A 330 -1.38 -36.70 6.85
CA ILE A 330 -2.10 -36.72 5.56
C ILE A 330 -1.54 -37.79 4.62
N GLU A 331 -2.37 -38.21 3.69
CA GLU A 331 -1.97 -39.01 2.52
C GLU A 331 -2.00 -38.12 1.28
N LEU A 332 -0.83 -37.83 0.70
CA LEU A 332 -0.75 -37.03 -0.52
C LEU A 332 -1.15 -37.89 -1.72
N PRO A 333 -2.13 -37.46 -2.55
CA PRO A 333 -2.54 -38.22 -3.73
C PRO A 333 -1.42 -38.26 -4.77
N ALA A 334 -1.42 -39.30 -5.59
CA ALA A 334 -0.48 -39.47 -6.70
C ALA A 334 -0.84 -38.50 -7.86
N LEU A 335 -0.63 -37.21 -7.66
CA LEU A 335 -0.86 -36.14 -8.61
C LEU A 335 0.46 -35.47 -8.98
N LYS A 336 0.74 -35.38 -10.29
CA LYS A 336 1.92 -34.68 -10.79
C LYS A 336 1.65 -33.18 -10.78
N ALA A 337 2.51 -32.43 -10.11
CA ALA A 337 2.50 -30.95 -10.07
C ALA A 337 3.95 -30.46 -9.92
N ASP A 338 4.25 -29.26 -10.40
CA ASP A 338 5.58 -28.67 -10.27
C ASP A 338 5.86 -28.21 -8.84
N ASN A 339 4.81 -27.84 -8.10
CA ASN A 339 4.88 -27.47 -6.69
C ASN A 339 3.51 -27.65 -6.01
N TRP A 340 3.49 -27.43 -4.71
CA TRP A 340 2.28 -27.38 -3.88
C TRP A 340 2.28 -26.12 -3.03
N ILE A 341 1.13 -25.47 -2.94
CA ILE A 341 0.90 -24.33 -2.04
C ILE A 341 0.10 -24.86 -0.84
N LEU A 342 0.63 -24.68 0.35
CA LEU A 342 -0.13 -24.81 1.60
C LEU A 342 -0.77 -23.47 1.90
N ASP A 343 -2.10 -23.44 1.82
CA ASP A 343 -2.95 -22.29 2.12
C ASP A 343 -3.56 -22.50 3.50
N LEU A 344 -3.18 -21.65 4.45
CA LEU A 344 -3.64 -21.72 5.84
C LEU A 344 -4.96 -20.94 6.07
N GLY A 345 -5.44 -20.23 5.04
CA GLY A 345 -6.64 -19.40 5.12
C GLY A 345 -6.51 -18.24 6.09
N ASP A 346 -7.32 -18.22 7.16
CA ASP A 346 -7.30 -17.17 8.19
C ASP A 346 -6.47 -17.59 9.41
N VAL A 347 -5.31 -16.96 9.56
CA VAL A 347 -4.36 -17.17 10.66
C VAL A 347 -4.34 -15.95 11.59
N ARG A 348 -4.39 -16.19 12.90
CA ARG A 348 -4.34 -15.13 13.93
C ARG A 348 -3.27 -15.42 14.96
N GLU A 349 -1.97 -14.90 14.79
CA GLU A 349 -1.59 -13.88 13.77
C GLU A 349 -0.48 -14.38 12.86
N SER A 350 0.43 -15.21 13.36
CA SER A 350 1.55 -15.74 12.60
C SER A 350 1.63 -17.26 12.70
N ALA A 351 2.07 -17.91 11.63
CA ALA A 351 2.22 -19.36 11.62
C ALA A 351 3.60 -19.78 11.12
N ARG A 352 4.26 -20.66 11.87
CA ARG A 352 5.45 -21.39 11.45
C ARG A 352 5.03 -22.79 11.05
N VAL A 353 5.48 -23.25 9.89
CA VAL A 353 5.09 -24.54 9.34
C VAL A 353 6.28 -25.48 9.28
N ARG A 354 6.09 -26.72 9.75
CA ARG A 354 6.99 -27.85 9.53
C ARG A 354 6.29 -28.96 8.77
N ILE A 355 6.99 -29.58 7.87
CA ILE A 355 6.50 -30.75 7.13
C ILE A 355 7.55 -31.85 7.22
N ASN A 356 7.14 -33.03 7.67
CA ASN A 356 8.02 -34.17 7.89
C ASN A 356 9.26 -33.82 8.76
N GLY A 357 9.06 -32.95 9.78
CA GLY A 357 10.09 -32.47 10.68
C GLY A 357 11.02 -31.37 10.12
N GLN A 358 10.84 -30.96 8.86
CA GLN A 358 11.63 -29.90 8.23
C GLN A 358 10.87 -28.56 8.27
N GLU A 359 11.56 -27.47 8.57
CA GLU A 359 10.96 -26.12 8.56
C GLU A 359 10.66 -25.71 7.12
N ALA A 360 9.37 -25.48 6.83
CA ALA A 360 8.90 -25.07 5.50
C ALA A 360 8.81 -23.54 5.37
N GLY A 361 8.68 -22.81 6.48
CA GLY A 361 8.68 -21.36 6.50
C GLY A 361 7.73 -20.77 7.56
N CYS A 362 7.65 -19.43 7.57
CA CYS A 362 6.77 -18.67 8.44
C CYS A 362 5.94 -17.69 7.63
N VAL A 363 4.64 -17.59 7.96
CA VAL A 363 3.70 -16.61 7.39
C VAL A 363 3.13 -15.73 8.49
N TRP A 364 3.01 -14.42 8.22
CA TRP A 364 2.59 -13.41 9.20
C TRP A 364 1.75 -12.30 8.58
N ALA A 365 1.42 -12.43 7.31
CA ALA A 365 0.57 -11.51 6.57
C ALA A 365 -0.22 -12.27 5.49
N VAL A 366 -1.34 -11.73 5.09
CA VAL A 366 -2.17 -12.27 4.00
C VAL A 366 -1.49 -12.15 2.64
N PRO A 367 -1.64 -13.17 1.76
CA PRO A 367 -2.25 -14.46 1.99
C PRO A 367 -1.32 -15.37 2.80
N TYR A 368 -1.88 -16.11 3.75
CA TYR A 368 -1.11 -17.04 4.57
C TYR A 368 -0.79 -18.32 3.78
N GLN A 369 0.11 -18.22 2.82
CA GLN A 369 0.44 -19.27 1.86
C GLN A 369 1.94 -19.53 1.78
N LEU A 370 2.32 -20.82 1.67
CA LEU A 370 3.70 -21.27 1.49
C LEU A 370 3.81 -22.24 0.33
N LYS A 371 4.87 -22.13 -0.48
CA LYS A 371 5.26 -23.16 -1.46
C LYS A 371 5.97 -24.30 -0.74
N VAL A 372 5.36 -25.46 -0.68
CA VAL A 372 5.80 -26.57 0.18
C VAL A 372 6.17 -27.86 -0.57
N GLY A 373 6.10 -27.89 -1.89
CA GLY A 373 6.30 -29.13 -2.66
C GLY A 373 7.62 -29.83 -2.39
N GLN A 374 8.71 -29.10 -2.10
CA GLN A 374 10.02 -29.69 -1.78
C GLN A 374 10.07 -30.45 -0.43
N PHE A 375 9.12 -30.20 0.47
CA PHE A 375 9.04 -30.84 1.79
C PHE A 375 8.07 -32.03 1.80
N LEU A 376 7.22 -32.14 0.76
CA LEU A 376 6.25 -33.21 0.61
C LEU A 376 6.88 -34.43 -0.08
N LYS A 377 6.43 -35.63 0.30
CA LYS A 377 6.77 -36.91 -0.32
C LYS A 377 5.49 -37.64 -0.76
N PRO A 378 5.56 -38.53 -1.74
CA PRO A 378 4.43 -39.38 -2.10
C PRO A 378 3.90 -40.16 -0.89
N GLY A 379 2.56 -40.26 -0.75
CA GLY A 379 1.93 -40.97 0.35
C GLY A 379 1.89 -40.17 1.63
N LYS A 380 2.30 -40.79 2.75
CA LYS A 380 2.13 -40.22 4.11
C LYS A 380 3.08 -39.04 4.37
N ASN A 381 2.49 -37.95 4.85
CA ASN A 381 3.20 -36.76 5.33
C ASN A 381 2.66 -36.33 6.67
N HIS A 382 3.51 -35.71 7.50
CA HIS A 382 3.18 -35.10 8.76
C HIS A 382 3.33 -33.58 8.65
N ILE A 383 2.28 -32.84 8.99
CA ILE A 383 2.24 -31.37 8.95
C ILE A 383 2.11 -30.85 10.37
N GLU A 384 2.95 -29.90 10.77
CA GLU A 384 2.85 -29.16 12.01
C GLU A 384 2.75 -27.65 11.70
N ILE A 385 1.81 -26.96 12.36
CA ILE A 385 1.58 -25.53 12.20
C ILE A 385 1.57 -24.90 13.60
N GLU A 386 2.63 -24.16 13.93
CA GLU A 386 2.72 -23.39 15.17
C GLU A 386 2.10 -22.01 14.96
N VAL A 387 0.98 -21.74 15.58
CA VAL A 387 0.32 -20.43 15.49
C VAL A 387 0.53 -19.64 16.77
N THR A 388 1.04 -18.41 16.64
CA THR A 388 1.19 -17.48 17.77
C THR A 388 0.16 -16.35 17.62
N ASN A 389 -0.65 -16.12 18.68
CA ASN A 389 -1.66 -15.08 18.67
C ASN A 389 -1.17 -13.76 19.31
N LEU A 390 -2.01 -12.71 19.23
CA LEU A 390 -1.80 -11.47 19.97
C LEU A 390 -2.19 -11.63 21.46
N PRO A 391 -1.55 -10.84 22.37
CA PRO A 391 -1.89 -10.85 23.79
C PRO A 391 -3.24 -10.17 24.12
N ALA A 392 -4.02 -9.74 23.13
CA ALA A 392 -5.23 -8.93 23.30
C ALA A 392 -6.26 -9.57 24.25
N ASN A 393 -6.57 -10.85 24.05
CA ASN A 393 -7.54 -11.58 24.90
C ASN A 393 -7.05 -11.69 26.35
N ARG A 394 -5.75 -11.92 26.54
CA ARG A 394 -5.16 -11.99 27.87
C ARG A 394 -5.16 -10.65 28.58
N ILE A 395 -4.81 -9.56 27.86
CA ILE A 395 -4.83 -8.19 28.40
C ILE A 395 -6.25 -7.79 28.80
N ALA A 396 -7.25 -8.06 27.95
CA ALA A 396 -8.64 -7.78 28.26
C ALA A 396 -9.10 -8.52 29.53
N GLU A 397 -8.70 -9.78 29.68
CA GLU A 397 -9.04 -10.57 30.88
C GLU A 397 -8.34 -10.03 32.13
N LEU A 398 -7.07 -9.65 32.06
CA LEU A 398 -6.36 -9.06 33.20
C LEU A 398 -7.01 -7.74 33.65
N ASP A 399 -7.43 -6.90 32.71
CA ASP A 399 -8.15 -5.66 33.03
C ASP A 399 -9.54 -5.95 33.63
N ARG A 400 -10.28 -6.97 33.18
CA ARG A 400 -11.54 -7.41 33.81
C ARG A 400 -11.36 -7.87 35.25
N GLN A 401 -10.25 -8.56 35.51
CA GLN A 401 -9.88 -9.04 36.85
C GLN A 401 -9.26 -7.96 37.74
N GLY A 402 -9.02 -6.75 37.23
CA GLY A 402 -8.36 -5.68 37.97
C GLY A 402 -6.87 -5.92 38.24
N VAL A 403 -6.23 -6.82 37.50
CA VAL A 403 -4.80 -7.16 37.69
C VAL A 403 -3.92 -6.05 37.12
N GLN A 404 -2.96 -5.58 37.94
CA GLN A 404 -1.97 -4.59 37.49
C GLN A 404 -0.88 -5.28 36.67
N TRP A 405 -1.09 -5.37 35.37
CA TRP A 405 -0.16 -6.02 34.44
C TRP A 405 0.84 -5.05 33.78
N ARG A 406 0.53 -3.73 33.75
CA ARG A 406 1.41 -2.71 33.14
C ARG A 406 2.61 -2.45 34.02
N LYS A 407 3.81 -2.67 33.45
CA LYS A 407 5.08 -2.32 34.12
C LYS A 407 5.53 -0.89 33.80
N PHE A 408 5.20 -0.42 32.61
CA PHE A 408 5.56 0.91 32.14
C PHE A 408 4.31 1.73 31.88
N LYS A 409 4.38 3.04 32.21
CA LYS A 409 3.36 4.01 31.82
C LYS A 409 3.76 4.64 30.48
N GLU A 410 2.78 5.18 29.76
CA GLU A 410 3.04 5.93 28.54
C GLU A 410 3.82 7.20 28.88
N ILE A 411 5.08 7.25 28.47
CA ILE A 411 6.01 8.30 28.87
C ILE A 411 5.79 9.64 28.17
N ASN A 412 5.04 9.67 27.07
CA ASN A 412 4.83 10.86 26.23
C ASN A 412 3.54 11.63 26.55
N ILE A 413 2.75 11.18 27.53
CA ILE A 413 1.49 11.82 27.87
C ILE A 413 1.70 12.75 29.09
N VAL A 414 1.65 14.04 28.83
CA VAL A 414 1.67 15.10 29.84
C VAL A 414 0.28 15.76 29.85
N ASP A 415 -0.72 15.05 30.39
CA ASP A 415 -2.07 15.57 30.54
C ASP A 415 -2.60 15.21 31.94
N LEU A 416 -3.05 16.18 32.69
CA LEU A 416 -3.67 15.99 34.01
C LEU A 416 -4.94 15.15 33.96
N ARG A 417 -5.57 15.05 32.79
CA ARG A 417 -6.76 14.22 32.54
C ARG A 417 -6.43 12.78 32.12
N TYR A 418 -5.16 12.46 31.97
CA TYR A 418 -4.74 11.12 31.55
C TYR A 418 -5.34 10.07 32.46
N ARG A 419 -5.91 9.07 31.87
CA ARG A 419 -6.39 7.84 32.52
C ARG A 419 -5.82 6.66 31.72
N PRO A 420 -5.24 5.64 32.38
CA PRO A 420 -4.83 4.42 31.69
C PRO A 420 -6.03 3.81 30.95
N ALA A 421 -5.80 3.40 29.69
CA ALA A 421 -6.83 2.67 28.96
C ALA A 421 -7.17 1.37 29.66
N ASN A 422 -8.46 1.03 29.71
CA ASN A 422 -8.96 -0.25 30.20
C ASN A 422 -9.55 -1.03 29.02
N TYR A 423 -9.00 -2.20 28.76
CA TYR A 423 -9.37 -3.05 27.63
C TYR A 423 -10.36 -4.18 28.02
N GLY A 424 -10.81 -4.22 29.27
CA GLY A 424 -11.75 -5.22 29.77
C GLY A 424 -13.08 -5.29 29.01
N HIS A 425 -13.42 -4.23 28.28
CA HIS A 425 -14.61 -4.17 27.42
C HIS A 425 -14.42 -4.81 26.03
N TRP A 426 -13.22 -5.21 25.66
CA TRP A 426 -12.99 -5.84 24.35
C TRP A 426 -13.67 -7.19 24.29
N THR A 427 -14.32 -7.46 23.16
CA THR A 427 -14.80 -8.80 22.83
C THR A 427 -13.61 -9.70 22.53
N PRO A 428 -13.68 -11.02 22.83
CA PRO A 428 -12.62 -11.94 22.48
C PRO A 428 -12.30 -11.90 20.99
N MET A 429 -11.03 -11.70 20.66
CA MET A 429 -10.54 -11.73 19.28
C MET A 429 -10.26 -13.15 18.83
N PRO A 430 -10.61 -13.54 17.61
CA PRO A 430 -10.24 -14.85 17.06
C PRO A 430 -8.74 -15.11 17.19
N SER A 431 -8.37 -16.36 17.49
CA SER A 431 -6.99 -16.80 17.67
C SER A 431 -6.78 -18.18 17.05
N GLY A 432 -5.58 -18.47 16.54
CA GLY A 432 -5.27 -19.75 15.92
C GLY A 432 -5.62 -19.82 14.44
N LEU A 433 -5.89 -21.02 13.93
CA LEU A 433 -6.38 -21.27 12.57
C LEU A 433 -7.90 -21.14 12.59
N ASN A 434 -8.45 -20.19 11.81
CA ASN A 434 -9.88 -19.85 11.87
C ASN A 434 -10.66 -20.26 10.61
N SER A 435 -10.02 -20.88 9.65
CA SER A 435 -10.64 -21.34 8.42
C SER A 435 -10.02 -22.64 7.92
N GLU A 436 -10.55 -23.14 6.82
CA GLU A 436 -10.07 -24.34 6.14
C GLU A 436 -8.61 -24.20 5.69
N VAL A 437 -7.83 -25.25 5.92
CA VAL A 437 -6.45 -25.41 5.42
C VAL A 437 -6.46 -26.28 4.18
N ARG A 438 -5.71 -25.91 3.12
CA ARG A 438 -5.68 -26.64 1.85
C ARG A 438 -4.27 -26.79 1.31
N LEU A 439 -4.03 -27.92 0.63
CA LEU A 439 -2.90 -28.11 -0.26
C LEU A 439 -3.36 -27.99 -1.72
N ILE A 440 -2.80 -27.03 -2.44
CA ILE A 440 -3.15 -26.68 -3.81
C ILE A 440 -1.99 -27.06 -4.72
N PRO A 441 -2.15 -28.04 -5.63
CA PRO A 441 -1.12 -28.34 -6.62
C PRO A 441 -1.03 -27.22 -7.65
N VAL A 442 0.19 -26.91 -8.08
CA VAL A 442 0.45 -25.83 -9.03
C VAL A 442 1.48 -26.23 -10.07
N ASP A 443 1.32 -25.72 -11.29
CA ASP A 443 2.31 -25.80 -12.35
C ASP A 443 2.96 -24.45 -12.60
N PHE A 444 4.22 -24.47 -13.02
CA PHE A 444 4.90 -23.28 -13.51
C PHE A 444 4.58 -23.06 -14.97
N THR A 445 4.02 -21.91 -15.30
CA THR A 445 3.64 -21.56 -16.67
C THR A 445 4.68 -20.64 -17.30
N GLN A 446 4.94 -20.85 -18.59
CA GLN A 446 5.61 -19.86 -19.42
C GLN A 446 4.53 -18.97 -20.03
N VAL A 447 4.52 -17.70 -19.65
CA VAL A 447 3.71 -16.68 -20.30
C VAL A 447 4.37 -16.35 -21.63
N THR A 448 3.63 -16.43 -22.74
CA THR A 448 4.10 -15.99 -24.06
C THR A 448 3.71 -14.53 -24.29
N THR A 449 4.46 -13.83 -25.13
CA THR A 449 4.13 -12.43 -25.50
C THR A 449 2.85 -12.32 -26.33
N GLU A 450 2.39 -13.44 -26.88
CA GLU A 450 1.17 -13.58 -27.68
C GLU A 450 -0.07 -13.83 -26.80
N ASP A 451 0.11 -14.15 -25.53
CA ASP A 451 -1.03 -14.27 -24.61
C ASP A 451 -1.78 -12.96 -24.54
N THR A 452 -2.94 -12.92 -25.19
CA THR A 452 -3.80 -11.71 -25.35
C THR A 452 -4.62 -11.38 -24.13
N LYS A 453 -4.52 -12.13 -23.03
CA LYS A 453 -5.27 -11.83 -21.82
C LYS A 453 -4.80 -10.50 -21.23
N ASP A 454 -5.62 -9.47 -21.39
CA ASP A 454 -5.55 -8.31 -20.50
C ASP A 454 -5.70 -8.79 -19.06
N ALA A 455 -5.05 -8.10 -18.13
CA ALA A 455 -5.09 -8.49 -16.74
C ALA A 455 -6.54 -8.57 -16.23
N GLU A 456 -6.92 -9.74 -15.73
CA GLU A 456 -8.22 -9.95 -15.09
C GLU A 456 -8.13 -9.60 -13.61
N VAL A 457 -9.09 -8.84 -13.12
CA VAL A 457 -9.27 -8.57 -11.69
C VAL A 457 -9.97 -9.78 -11.09
N LYS A 458 -9.22 -10.62 -10.35
CA LYS A 458 -9.80 -11.77 -9.64
C LYS A 458 -10.27 -11.34 -8.25
N THR A 459 -11.59 -11.33 -8.03
CA THR A 459 -12.16 -11.14 -6.69
C THR A 459 -11.95 -12.40 -5.88
N VAL A 460 -11.24 -12.28 -4.76
CA VAL A 460 -11.11 -13.38 -3.79
C VAL A 460 -12.40 -13.39 -2.96
N ARG A 461 -13.14 -14.49 -2.99
CA ARG A 461 -14.21 -14.72 -1.99
C ARG A 461 -13.52 -15.07 -0.68
N ILE A 462 -13.66 -14.18 0.31
CA ILE A 462 -13.27 -14.41 1.71
C ILE A 462 -14.27 -15.37 2.35
#